data_097c89344a23d5f32693d95c842ee42c
#
_entry.id   097c89344a23d5f32693d95c842ee42c
#
_cell.length_a   1.000
_cell.length_b   1.000
_cell.length_c   1.000
_cell.angle_alpha   90.00
_cell.angle_beta   90.00
_cell.angle_gamma   90.00
#
_symmetry.space_group_name_H-M   'P 1'
#
loop_
_entity.id
_entity.type
_entity.pdbx_description
1 polymer ?
#
loop_
_entity_poly.entity_id
_entity_poly.type
_entity_poly.pdbx_seq_one_letter_code
_entity_poly.pdbx_strand_id
1 'polypeptide(L)'
;MLRFLLAWIVFMTGWGSVDAAPAVTGYLPHYRANLIDTLPVEKLTDIIFFSIAPKADGSLDTKNVRPEVLRKLTARAHAKKVRVHICVGGWGLSAGFAPMTANAKARTSFIQQLTAFIRKHNLQGADIDWEHPKTATEIANYQTLLIELKRAFAPHRLWLTVAAAGWGKHLKRETFPFIDRIHVMAYDQGTPHAPFAGAVKDLRYWESQGAPKAKLLLGLPFYGRNAQNNARTYSELVAQFKPTPDSDIAGRFHFNGPATIRRKTQHAVHGGYGGVMSWELGQDAPGKASLLDAVRASLP
;
A
#
# COMPACT_ATOMS: atom_id res chain seq x y z
N MET A 1 32.21 -51.88 -24.26
CA MET A 1 32.10 -50.46 -23.87
C MET A 1 30.62 -50.04 -23.98
N LEU A 2 29.88 -50.12 -22.89
CA LEU A 2 28.45 -49.82 -22.85
C LEU A 2 28.27 -48.46 -22.20
N ARG A 3 27.80 -47.46 -22.99
CA ARG A 3 27.51 -46.09 -22.48
C ARG A 3 26.08 -46.04 -21.97
N PHE A 4 25.90 -45.90 -20.65
CA PHE A 4 24.62 -45.56 -20.02
C PHE A 4 24.31 -44.09 -20.21
N LEU A 5 23.26 -43.78 -20.97
CA LEU A 5 22.62 -42.46 -21.00
C LEU A 5 21.65 -42.39 -19.82
N LEU A 6 21.97 -41.59 -18.81
CA LEU A 6 21.03 -41.18 -17.77
C LEU A 6 20.13 -40.05 -18.32
N ALA A 7 18.88 -40.40 -18.58
CA ALA A 7 17.85 -39.38 -18.89
C ALA A 7 17.36 -38.75 -17.58
N TRP A 8 17.59 -37.43 -17.43
CA TRP A 8 16.98 -36.63 -16.36
C TRP A 8 15.53 -36.35 -16.73
N ILE A 9 14.59 -37.04 -16.08
CA ILE A 9 13.17 -36.68 -16.15
C ILE A 9 12.95 -35.52 -15.17
N VAL A 10 12.83 -34.31 -15.72
CA VAL A 10 12.36 -33.14 -14.95
C VAL A 10 10.86 -33.29 -14.74
N PHE A 11 10.45 -33.72 -13.55
CA PHE A 11 9.06 -33.60 -13.12
C PHE A 11 8.73 -32.12 -12.95
N MET A 12 8.16 -31.51 -13.97
CA MET A 12 7.46 -30.25 -13.84
C MET A 12 6.15 -30.53 -13.07
N THR A 13 6.22 -30.50 -11.75
CA THR A 13 5.01 -30.41 -10.94
C THR A 13 4.41 -29.03 -11.21
N GLY A 14 3.36 -28.99 -12.01
CA GLY A 14 2.52 -27.82 -12.17
C GLY A 14 1.95 -27.44 -10.80
N TRP A 15 2.56 -26.47 -10.16
CA TRP A 15 1.95 -25.80 -9.04
C TRP A 15 0.79 -24.98 -9.62
N GLY A 16 -0.41 -25.54 -9.58
CA GLY A 16 -1.61 -24.77 -9.75
C GLY A 16 -1.52 -23.62 -8.74
N SER A 17 -1.53 -22.38 -9.24
CA SER A 17 -1.67 -21.20 -8.42
C SER A 17 -2.99 -21.34 -7.68
N VAL A 18 -2.94 -21.74 -6.40
CA VAL A 18 -4.04 -21.45 -5.49
C VAL A 18 -4.14 -19.93 -5.52
N ASP A 19 -5.20 -19.38 -6.13
CA ASP A 19 -5.44 -17.96 -6.17
C ASP A 19 -5.45 -17.46 -4.71
N ALA A 20 -4.38 -16.77 -4.32
CA ALA A 20 -4.29 -16.23 -2.99
C ALA A 20 -5.44 -15.24 -2.81
N ALA A 21 -6.20 -15.39 -1.72
CA ALA A 21 -7.34 -14.50 -1.44
C ALA A 21 -6.93 -13.02 -1.62
N PRO A 22 -7.82 -12.19 -2.21
CA PRO A 22 -7.52 -10.80 -2.48
C PRO A 22 -7.10 -10.05 -1.21
N ALA A 23 -6.06 -9.24 -1.33
CA ALA A 23 -5.57 -8.46 -0.21
C ALA A 23 -6.53 -7.32 0.14
N VAL A 24 -6.69 -7.07 1.44
CA VAL A 24 -7.33 -5.87 1.99
C VAL A 24 -6.30 -5.18 2.87
N THR A 25 -5.64 -4.19 2.30
CA THR A 25 -4.61 -3.39 2.99
C THR A 25 -5.21 -2.08 3.47
N GLY A 26 -4.90 -1.68 4.71
CA GLY A 26 -5.32 -0.38 5.22
C GLY A 26 -4.15 0.42 5.79
N TYR A 27 -4.03 1.70 5.46
CA TYR A 27 -3.09 2.61 6.09
C TYR A 27 -3.63 3.08 7.45
N LEU A 28 -2.77 3.07 8.46
CA LEU A 28 -3.06 3.60 9.80
C LEU A 28 -2.00 4.63 10.16
N PRO A 29 -2.30 5.94 10.05
CA PRO A 29 -1.37 6.99 10.45
C PRO A 29 -1.11 7.01 11.96
N HIS A 30 0.11 7.39 12.35
CA HIS A 30 0.53 7.51 13.75
C HIS A 30 -0.40 8.42 14.59
N TYR A 31 -0.97 9.46 13.97
CA TYR A 31 -1.92 10.36 14.62
C TYR A 31 -3.33 9.76 14.82
N ARG A 32 -3.56 8.53 14.31
CA ARG A 32 -4.74 7.70 14.54
C ARG A 32 -4.48 6.53 15.49
N ALA A 33 -3.35 6.53 16.19
CA ALA A 33 -2.96 5.43 17.09
C ALA A 33 -3.96 5.16 18.24
N ASN A 34 -4.76 6.16 18.60
CA ASN A 34 -5.86 6.00 19.56
C ASN A 34 -6.96 5.05 19.08
N LEU A 35 -7.06 4.78 17.79
CA LEU A 35 -8.06 3.88 17.22
C LEU A 35 -7.64 2.40 17.23
N ILE A 36 -6.41 2.08 17.61
CA ILE A 36 -5.91 0.70 17.58
C ILE A 36 -6.81 -0.28 18.31
N ASP A 37 -7.42 0.10 19.44
CA ASP A 37 -8.28 -0.78 20.23
C ASP A 37 -9.61 -1.12 19.55
N THR A 38 -10.13 -0.21 18.76
CA THR A 38 -11.44 -0.34 18.11
C THR A 38 -11.34 -0.73 16.65
N LEU A 39 -10.11 -0.74 16.09
CA LEU A 39 -9.88 -1.08 14.70
C LEU A 39 -10.35 -2.52 14.40
N PRO A 40 -11.19 -2.76 13.37
CA PRO A 40 -11.63 -4.10 12.99
C PRO A 40 -10.55 -4.84 12.21
N VAL A 41 -9.45 -5.19 12.88
CA VAL A 41 -8.25 -5.77 12.26
C VAL A 41 -8.54 -7.08 11.53
N GLU A 42 -9.54 -7.85 11.98
CA GLU A 42 -9.97 -9.11 11.34
C GLU A 42 -10.53 -8.92 9.92
N LYS A 43 -10.85 -7.69 9.55
CA LYS A 43 -11.30 -7.33 8.19
C LYS A 43 -10.15 -7.03 7.23
N LEU A 44 -8.91 -7.05 7.70
CA LEU A 44 -7.72 -6.70 6.95
C LEU A 44 -6.84 -7.94 6.71
N THR A 45 -6.00 -7.88 5.69
CA THR A 45 -4.88 -8.81 5.49
C THR A 45 -3.56 -8.16 5.89
N ASP A 46 -3.48 -6.84 5.75
CA ASP A 46 -2.28 -6.04 6.00
C ASP A 46 -2.65 -4.67 6.58
N ILE A 47 -1.82 -4.18 7.48
CA ILE A 47 -1.87 -2.80 7.99
C ILE A 47 -0.53 -2.14 7.67
N ILE A 48 -0.58 -0.98 7.03
CA ILE A 48 0.59 -0.12 6.81
C ILE A 48 0.57 0.97 7.87
N PHE A 49 1.49 0.91 8.85
CA PHE A 49 1.60 1.97 9.86
C PHE A 49 2.37 3.15 9.27
N PHE A 50 1.71 4.29 9.14
CA PHE A 50 2.24 5.48 8.47
C PHE A 50 2.69 6.51 9.49
N SER A 51 3.91 7.02 9.50
CA SER A 51 5.08 6.62 8.77
C SER A 51 6.36 7.07 9.51
N ILE A 52 7.50 6.58 9.04
CA ILE A 52 8.84 7.11 9.34
C ILE A 52 9.40 7.80 8.09
N ALA A 53 10.44 8.64 8.25
CA ALA A 53 11.05 9.31 7.11
C ALA A 53 12.52 8.93 6.96
N PRO A 54 13.06 8.83 5.72
CA PRO A 54 14.48 8.68 5.49
C PRO A 54 15.19 10.02 5.68
N LYS A 55 16.41 10.00 6.21
CA LYS A 55 17.31 11.16 6.23
C LYS A 55 18.40 11.04 5.16
N ALA A 56 19.01 12.16 4.79
CA ALA A 56 20.03 12.22 3.73
C ALA A 56 21.25 11.32 3.99
N ASP A 57 21.60 11.09 5.25
CA ASP A 57 22.72 10.24 5.68
C ASP A 57 22.38 8.73 5.77
N GLY A 58 21.12 8.38 5.46
CA GLY A 58 20.60 7.02 5.54
C GLY A 58 20.06 6.64 6.91
N SER A 59 20.05 7.54 7.90
CA SER A 59 19.35 7.30 9.17
C SER A 59 17.84 7.44 9.01
N LEU A 60 17.09 6.90 9.98
CA LEU A 60 15.63 6.96 10.02
C LEU A 60 15.15 8.07 10.97
N ASP A 61 14.21 8.89 10.54
CA ASP A 61 13.44 9.74 11.46
C ASP A 61 12.21 8.95 11.94
N THR A 62 12.26 8.50 13.17
CA THR A 62 11.21 7.69 13.80
C THR A 62 10.41 8.47 14.85
N LYS A 63 10.53 9.79 14.91
CA LYS A 63 9.92 10.64 15.98
C LYS A 63 8.40 10.47 16.10
N ASN A 64 7.72 10.15 15.02
CA ASN A 64 6.27 9.95 14.98
C ASN A 64 5.85 8.52 15.39
N VAL A 65 6.82 7.61 15.61
CA VAL A 65 6.51 6.19 15.84
C VAL A 65 6.97 5.80 17.24
N ARG A 66 6.00 5.68 18.14
CA ARG A 66 6.24 5.25 19.53
C ARG A 66 6.31 3.72 19.60
N PRO A 67 7.37 3.13 20.18
CA PRO A 67 7.54 1.68 20.25
C PRO A 67 6.38 0.92 20.90
N GLU A 68 5.75 1.51 21.94
CA GLU A 68 4.59 0.91 22.60
C GLU A 68 3.36 0.86 21.71
N VAL A 69 3.19 1.84 20.80
CA VAL A 69 2.10 1.87 19.81
C VAL A 69 2.29 0.74 18.80
N LEU A 70 3.51 0.58 18.24
CA LEU A 70 3.81 -0.53 17.33
C LEU A 70 3.63 -1.88 18.01
N ARG A 71 4.10 -2.06 19.25
CA ARG A 71 3.94 -3.31 20.00
C ARG A 71 2.45 -3.66 20.18
N LYS A 72 1.62 -2.66 20.54
CA LYS A 72 0.18 -2.84 20.69
C LYS A 72 -0.49 -3.24 19.37
N LEU A 73 -0.15 -2.52 18.29
CA LEU A 73 -0.68 -2.79 16.95
C LEU A 73 -0.29 -4.18 16.44
N THR A 74 1.00 -4.54 16.52
CA THR A 74 1.49 -5.84 16.06
C THR A 74 0.88 -6.98 16.86
N ALA A 75 0.79 -6.88 18.19
CA ALA A 75 0.16 -7.92 19.03
C ALA A 75 -1.30 -8.16 18.62
N ARG A 76 -2.06 -7.08 18.40
CA ARG A 76 -3.46 -7.17 18.01
C ARG A 76 -3.66 -7.71 16.59
N ALA A 77 -2.86 -7.24 15.64
CA ALA A 77 -2.92 -7.67 14.24
C ALA A 77 -2.50 -9.14 14.09
N HIS A 78 -1.38 -9.54 14.69
CA HIS A 78 -0.86 -10.91 14.60
C HIS A 78 -1.81 -11.94 15.24
N ALA A 79 -2.52 -11.59 16.31
CA ALA A 79 -3.55 -12.44 16.89
C ALA A 79 -4.68 -12.78 15.89
N LYS A 80 -4.85 -11.97 14.85
CA LYS A 80 -5.81 -12.15 13.74
C LYS A 80 -5.12 -12.55 12.43
N LYS A 81 -3.83 -12.93 12.46
CA LYS A 81 -3.01 -13.29 11.28
C LYS A 81 -2.89 -12.15 10.25
N VAL A 82 -3.00 -10.91 10.69
CA VAL A 82 -2.85 -9.70 9.86
C VAL A 82 -1.40 -9.23 9.94
N ARG A 83 -0.79 -8.96 8.81
CA ARG A 83 0.58 -8.44 8.72
C ARG A 83 0.59 -6.95 9.05
N VAL A 84 1.71 -6.49 9.64
CA VAL A 84 1.95 -5.07 9.89
C VAL A 84 3.25 -4.66 9.20
N HIS A 85 3.18 -3.61 8.40
CA HIS A 85 4.32 -3.02 7.70
C HIS A 85 4.53 -1.60 8.19
N ILE A 86 5.77 -1.11 8.08
CA ILE A 86 6.08 0.32 8.30
C ILE A 86 6.10 1.05 6.96
N CYS A 87 5.38 2.15 6.85
CA CYS A 87 5.53 3.07 5.73
C CYS A 87 6.79 3.93 5.93
N VAL A 88 7.53 4.14 4.85
CA VAL A 88 8.67 5.06 4.80
C VAL A 88 8.38 6.14 3.78
N GLY A 89 8.32 7.38 4.21
CA GLY A 89 7.98 8.53 3.37
C GLY A 89 6.52 8.95 3.49
N GLY A 90 5.91 9.25 2.36
CA GLY A 90 4.59 9.84 2.21
C GLY A 90 4.65 11.34 1.96
N TRP A 91 3.47 11.95 1.77
CA TRP A 91 3.36 13.38 1.50
C TRP A 91 4.03 14.22 2.60
N GLY A 92 4.97 15.08 2.19
CA GLY A 92 5.74 15.93 3.11
C GLY A 92 6.87 15.22 3.87
N LEU A 93 7.04 13.90 3.74
CA LEU A 93 8.05 13.10 4.44
C LEU A 93 9.07 12.44 3.50
N SER A 94 9.08 12.82 2.22
CA SER A 94 9.91 12.22 1.17
C SER A 94 11.22 12.96 0.89
N ALA A 95 11.52 14.07 1.55
CA ALA A 95 12.66 14.94 1.23
C ALA A 95 14.03 14.23 1.35
N GLY A 96 14.16 13.26 2.26
CA GLY A 96 15.41 12.53 2.48
C GLY A 96 15.72 11.49 1.39
N PHE A 97 14.74 11.07 0.58
CA PHE A 97 14.97 10.00 -0.41
C PHE A 97 15.99 10.40 -1.49
N ALA A 98 15.86 11.57 -2.11
CA ALA A 98 16.72 11.98 -3.21
C ALA A 98 18.22 11.98 -2.81
N PRO A 99 18.65 12.69 -1.74
CA PRO A 99 20.05 12.67 -1.33
C PRO A 99 20.49 11.30 -0.79
N MET A 100 19.66 10.57 -0.06
CA MET A 100 20.00 9.24 0.48
C MET A 100 20.21 8.25 -0.66
N THR A 101 19.33 8.22 -1.66
CA THR A 101 19.44 7.24 -2.76
C THR A 101 20.59 7.54 -3.72
N ALA A 102 21.01 8.81 -3.84
CA ALA A 102 22.16 9.21 -4.66
C ALA A 102 23.50 8.77 -4.06
N ASN A 103 23.58 8.51 -2.76
CA ASN A 103 24.81 8.13 -2.07
C ASN A 103 24.79 6.64 -1.69
N ALA A 104 25.69 5.84 -2.23
CA ALA A 104 25.71 4.39 -1.98
C ALA A 104 25.93 4.04 -0.50
N LYS A 105 26.75 4.80 0.26
CA LYS A 105 26.96 4.56 1.70
C LYS A 105 25.69 4.89 2.50
N ALA A 106 25.03 6.01 2.20
CA ALA A 106 23.79 6.40 2.85
C ALA A 106 22.67 5.39 2.54
N ARG A 107 22.57 4.92 1.30
CA ARG A 107 21.61 3.90 0.88
C ARG A 107 21.84 2.57 1.60
N THR A 108 23.10 2.12 1.72
CA THR A 108 23.45 0.92 2.50
C THR A 108 23.08 1.07 3.97
N SER A 109 23.42 2.22 4.58
CA SER A 109 23.05 2.53 5.98
C SER A 109 21.52 2.50 6.18
N PHE A 110 20.77 3.13 5.27
CA PHE A 110 19.31 3.12 5.31
C PHE A 110 18.71 1.71 5.28
N ILE A 111 19.19 0.86 4.36
CA ILE A 111 18.73 -0.51 4.21
C ILE A 111 19.00 -1.32 5.48
N GLN A 112 20.19 -1.19 6.05
CA GLN A 112 20.57 -1.87 7.30
C GLN A 112 19.69 -1.41 8.48
N GLN A 113 19.52 -0.11 8.65
CA GLN A 113 18.73 0.46 9.74
C GLN A 113 17.25 0.11 9.60
N LEU A 114 16.68 0.17 8.38
CA LEU A 114 15.29 -0.21 8.13
C LEU A 114 15.06 -1.70 8.39
N THR A 115 15.96 -2.57 7.94
CA THR A 115 15.89 -4.01 8.22
C THR A 115 15.93 -4.29 9.70
N ALA A 116 16.85 -3.63 10.44
CA ALA A 116 16.96 -3.75 11.89
C ALA A 116 15.69 -3.23 12.61
N PHE A 117 15.14 -2.10 12.17
CA PHE A 117 13.92 -1.53 12.71
C PHE A 117 12.72 -2.49 12.54
N ILE A 118 12.51 -3.02 11.34
CA ILE A 118 11.43 -3.97 11.03
C ILE A 118 11.52 -5.18 11.95
N ARG A 119 12.71 -5.78 12.08
CA ARG A 119 12.92 -6.97 12.92
C ARG A 119 12.75 -6.67 14.42
N LYS A 120 13.27 -5.54 14.89
CA LYS A 120 13.14 -5.08 16.28
C LYS A 120 11.67 -4.95 16.70
N HIS A 121 10.83 -4.46 15.81
CA HIS A 121 9.42 -4.21 16.09
C HIS A 121 8.48 -5.33 15.61
N ASN A 122 9.03 -6.49 15.22
CA ASN A 122 8.25 -7.66 14.74
C ASN A 122 7.28 -7.30 13.60
N LEU A 123 7.73 -6.48 12.66
CA LEU A 123 6.97 -6.10 11.46
C LEU A 123 7.24 -7.10 10.33
N GLN A 124 6.33 -7.20 9.38
CA GLN A 124 6.45 -8.12 8.25
C GLN A 124 7.11 -7.51 7.02
N GLY A 125 7.38 -6.20 7.04
CA GLY A 125 8.04 -5.53 5.90
C GLY A 125 7.97 -4.03 5.97
N ALA A 126 8.28 -3.41 4.83
CA ALA A 126 8.15 -1.97 4.63
C ALA A 126 7.37 -1.65 3.35
N ASP A 127 6.69 -0.52 3.40
CA ASP A 127 6.04 0.14 2.28
C ASP A 127 6.81 1.42 1.94
N ILE A 128 7.32 1.54 0.72
CA ILE A 128 8.08 2.72 0.30
C ILE A 128 7.15 3.67 -0.43
N ASP A 129 6.97 4.84 0.16
CA ASP A 129 6.07 5.88 -0.32
C ASP A 129 6.87 7.16 -0.65
N TRP A 130 7.57 7.13 -1.78
CA TRP A 130 8.30 8.30 -2.26
C TRP A 130 7.42 9.17 -3.16
N GLU A 131 6.97 10.29 -2.62
CA GLU A 131 6.11 11.25 -3.34
C GLU A 131 6.88 12.53 -3.69
N HIS A 132 7.46 12.67 -4.88
CA HIS A 132 7.69 11.65 -5.89
C HIS A 132 9.10 11.83 -6.44
N PRO A 133 9.78 10.80 -7.00
CA PRO A 133 10.99 10.99 -7.78
C PRO A 133 10.71 11.89 -8.99
N LYS A 134 11.52 12.93 -9.19
CA LYS A 134 11.25 13.98 -10.19
C LYS A 134 12.13 13.87 -11.42
N THR A 135 13.38 13.46 -11.25
CA THR A 135 14.39 13.41 -12.31
C THR A 135 14.66 11.98 -12.77
N ALA A 136 15.22 11.82 -13.96
CA ALA A 136 15.66 10.51 -14.45
C ALA A 136 16.66 9.83 -13.50
N THR A 137 17.56 10.62 -12.89
CA THR A 137 18.54 10.14 -11.92
C THR A 137 17.84 9.65 -10.63
N GLU A 138 16.90 10.41 -10.09
CA GLU A 138 16.14 9.97 -8.91
C GLU A 138 15.34 8.70 -9.21
N ILE A 139 14.73 8.59 -10.39
CA ILE A 139 14.02 7.39 -10.81
C ILE A 139 14.99 6.20 -10.89
N ALA A 140 16.18 6.35 -11.47
CA ALA A 140 17.18 5.29 -11.53
C ALA A 140 17.68 4.88 -10.14
N ASN A 141 17.94 5.86 -9.26
CA ASN A 141 18.33 5.61 -7.87
C ASN A 141 17.22 4.90 -7.08
N TYR A 142 15.95 5.23 -7.34
CA TYR A 142 14.81 4.54 -6.73
C TYR A 142 14.75 3.07 -7.13
N GLN A 143 14.95 2.74 -8.43
CA GLN A 143 15.03 1.34 -8.86
C GLN A 143 16.14 0.60 -8.09
N THR A 144 17.32 1.21 -7.99
CA THR A 144 18.46 0.63 -7.26
C THR A 144 18.08 0.38 -5.80
N LEU A 145 17.46 1.35 -5.12
CA LEU A 145 17.01 1.20 -3.73
C LEU A 145 16.05 0.01 -3.58
N LEU A 146 15.04 -0.10 -4.43
CA LEU A 146 14.04 -1.18 -4.33
C LEU A 146 14.66 -2.57 -4.52
N ILE A 147 15.58 -2.71 -5.47
CA ILE A 147 16.30 -3.96 -5.73
C ILE A 147 17.17 -4.33 -4.52
N GLU A 148 17.94 -3.39 -4.00
CA GLU A 148 18.83 -3.59 -2.84
C GLU A 148 18.02 -3.92 -1.57
N LEU A 149 16.90 -3.20 -1.33
CA LEU A 149 15.97 -3.49 -0.22
C LEU A 149 15.43 -4.92 -0.29
N LYS A 150 14.92 -5.34 -1.45
CA LYS A 150 14.37 -6.70 -1.57
C LYS A 150 15.43 -7.77 -1.36
N ARG A 151 16.65 -7.55 -1.83
CA ARG A 151 17.78 -8.45 -1.57
C ARG A 151 18.10 -8.56 -0.08
N ALA A 152 18.10 -7.43 0.64
CA ALA A 152 18.33 -7.41 2.08
C ALA A 152 17.17 -8.03 2.88
N PHE A 153 15.94 -7.90 2.39
CA PHE A 153 14.74 -8.43 3.02
C PHE A 153 14.57 -9.94 2.82
N ALA A 154 15.05 -10.49 1.70
CA ALA A 154 14.83 -11.88 1.32
C ALA A 154 15.28 -12.91 2.39
N PRO A 155 16.48 -12.81 3.02
CA PRO A 155 16.92 -13.75 4.06
C PRO A 155 16.00 -13.76 5.29
N HIS A 156 15.27 -12.67 5.51
CA HIS A 156 14.36 -12.47 6.63
C HIS A 156 12.89 -12.69 6.28
N ARG A 157 12.58 -13.05 5.01
CA ARG A 157 11.22 -13.21 4.47
C ARG A 157 10.36 -11.96 4.65
N LEU A 158 10.99 -10.77 4.59
CA LEU A 158 10.30 -9.50 4.72
C LEU A 158 9.69 -9.06 3.38
N TRP A 159 8.54 -8.43 3.48
CA TRP A 159 7.82 -7.89 2.34
C TRP A 159 8.32 -6.49 1.99
N LEU A 160 8.40 -6.22 0.69
CA LEU A 160 8.63 -4.89 0.15
C LEU A 160 7.39 -4.48 -0.67
N THR A 161 6.68 -3.48 -0.20
CA THR A 161 5.56 -2.88 -0.94
C THR A 161 5.88 -1.44 -1.30
N VAL A 162 5.16 -0.88 -2.24
CA VAL A 162 5.34 0.51 -2.66
C VAL A 162 4.00 1.19 -2.88
N ALA A 163 3.86 2.44 -2.44
CA ALA A 163 2.79 3.32 -2.88
C ALA A 163 3.18 3.97 -4.22
N ALA A 164 2.25 4.02 -5.16
CA ALA A 164 2.49 4.54 -6.50
C ALA A 164 1.33 5.43 -6.96
N ALA A 165 1.64 6.63 -7.44
CA ALA A 165 0.65 7.48 -8.08
C ALA A 165 0.06 6.80 -9.32
N GLY A 166 -1.24 6.99 -9.59
CA GLY A 166 -1.91 6.39 -10.73
C GLY A 166 -1.31 6.79 -12.10
N TRP A 167 -0.63 7.93 -12.13
CA TRP A 167 0.09 8.48 -13.31
C TRP A 167 1.60 8.33 -13.22
N GLY A 168 2.11 7.64 -12.20
CA GLY A 168 3.54 7.62 -11.86
C GLY A 168 4.41 6.98 -12.95
N LYS A 169 5.61 7.57 -13.18
CA LYS A 169 6.62 7.06 -14.12
C LYS A 169 7.85 6.51 -13.39
N HIS A 170 7.75 6.36 -12.09
CA HIS A 170 8.89 6.14 -11.19
C HIS A 170 9.17 4.66 -10.89
N LEU A 171 8.32 3.73 -11.32
CA LEU A 171 8.62 2.30 -11.30
C LEU A 171 8.88 1.81 -12.73
N LYS A 172 9.88 0.97 -12.89
CA LYS A 172 10.26 0.39 -14.17
C LYS A 172 10.05 -1.12 -14.16
N ARG A 173 9.86 -1.69 -15.35
CA ARG A 173 9.57 -3.12 -15.54
C ARG A 173 10.58 -4.02 -14.80
N GLU A 174 11.84 -3.62 -14.79
CA GLU A 174 12.94 -4.36 -14.17
C GLU A 174 12.82 -4.49 -12.66
N THR A 175 12.06 -3.60 -12.01
CA THR A 175 11.87 -3.62 -10.56
C THR A 175 10.66 -4.41 -10.09
N PHE A 176 9.68 -4.67 -10.94
CA PHE A 176 8.48 -5.41 -10.53
C PHE A 176 8.75 -6.79 -9.91
N PRO A 177 9.77 -7.57 -10.33
CA PRO A 177 10.12 -8.82 -9.66
C PRO A 177 10.52 -8.64 -8.19
N PHE A 178 11.06 -7.49 -7.82
CA PHE A 178 11.57 -7.18 -6.49
C PHE A 178 10.52 -6.56 -5.55
N ILE A 179 9.34 -6.23 -6.06
CA ILE A 179 8.24 -5.63 -5.29
C ILE A 179 7.18 -6.71 -5.06
N ASP A 180 6.71 -6.85 -3.82
CA ASP A 180 5.67 -7.83 -3.51
C ASP A 180 4.26 -7.31 -3.82
N ARG A 181 4.00 -6.00 -3.57
CA ARG A 181 2.73 -5.33 -3.91
C ARG A 181 2.95 -3.87 -4.27
N ILE A 182 2.08 -3.35 -5.11
CA ILE A 182 2.03 -1.94 -5.54
C ILE A 182 0.66 -1.39 -5.15
N HIS A 183 0.64 -0.46 -4.22
CA HIS A 183 -0.55 0.25 -3.77
C HIS A 183 -0.79 1.44 -4.69
N VAL A 184 -1.72 1.28 -5.65
CA VAL A 184 -2.02 2.32 -6.65
C VAL A 184 -2.91 3.37 -6.03
N MET A 185 -2.39 4.58 -5.82
CA MET A 185 -3.11 5.72 -5.25
C MET A 185 -4.08 6.31 -6.28
N ALA A 186 -5.21 5.63 -6.50
CA ALA A 186 -6.24 5.99 -7.50
C ALA A 186 -7.23 7.01 -6.95
N TYR A 187 -6.69 8.11 -6.41
CA TYR A 187 -7.43 9.23 -5.85
C TYR A 187 -6.65 10.54 -6.03
N ASP A 188 -7.23 11.66 -5.58
CA ASP A 188 -6.69 13.01 -5.76
C ASP A 188 -6.50 13.44 -7.23
N GLN A 189 -7.44 12.99 -8.10
CA GLN A 189 -7.40 13.17 -9.55
C GLN A 189 -8.13 14.43 -10.04
N GLY A 190 -8.45 15.37 -9.13
CA GLY A 190 -9.20 16.60 -9.45
C GLY A 190 -10.62 16.58 -8.86
N THR A 191 -11.62 16.95 -9.64
CA THR A 191 -13.02 16.98 -9.18
C THR A 191 -13.91 16.26 -10.21
N PRO A 192 -14.55 15.12 -9.85
CA PRO A 192 -14.43 14.37 -8.59
C PRO A 192 -13.02 13.78 -8.40
N HIS A 193 -12.56 13.71 -7.13
CA HIS A 193 -11.16 13.34 -6.87
C HIS A 193 -10.83 11.86 -7.03
N ALA A 194 -11.82 10.98 -7.05
CA ALA A 194 -11.61 9.53 -7.17
C ALA A 194 -12.74 8.84 -7.97
N PRO A 195 -12.98 9.22 -9.24
CA PRO A 195 -14.05 8.59 -10.03
C PRO A 195 -13.71 7.13 -10.35
N PHE A 196 -14.74 6.30 -10.56
CA PHE A 196 -14.55 4.89 -10.95
C PHE A 196 -13.71 4.74 -12.22
N ALA A 197 -14.00 5.56 -13.25
CA ALA A 197 -13.25 5.52 -14.51
C ALA A 197 -11.75 5.84 -14.31
N GLY A 198 -11.43 6.79 -13.40
CA GLY A 198 -10.07 7.11 -13.02
C GLY A 198 -9.36 5.92 -12.37
N ALA A 199 -10.02 5.24 -11.44
CA ALA A 199 -9.49 4.05 -10.79
C ALA A 199 -9.15 2.93 -11.79
N VAL A 200 -10.04 2.67 -12.75
CA VAL A 200 -9.81 1.70 -13.85
C VAL A 200 -8.63 2.13 -14.73
N LYS A 201 -8.56 3.42 -15.06
CA LYS A 201 -7.46 3.98 -15.87
C LYS A 201 -6.12 3.78 -15.18
N ASP A 202 -6.03 4.05 -13.88
CA ASP A 202 -4.79 3.96 -13.14
C ASP A 202 -4.29 2.52 -13.01
N LEU A 203 -5.18 1.55 -12.76
CA LEU A 203 -4.80 0.13 -12.77
C LEU A 203 -4.29 -0.31 -14.15
N ARG A 204 -5.02 0.04 -15.22
CA ARG A 204 -4.61 -0.28 -16.60
C ARG A 204 -3.30 0.38 -17.00
N TYR A 205 -3.05 1.58 -16.49
CA TYR A 205 -1.77 2.25 -16.71
C TYR A 205 -0.62 1.39 -16.17
N TRP A 206 -0.66 0.98 -14.89
CA TRP A 206 0.40 0.15 -14.32
C TRP A 206 0.51 -1.22 -14.97
N GLU A 207 -0.61 -1.83 -15.34
CA GLU A 207 -0.62 -3.06 -16.13
C GLU A 207 0.11 -2.86 -17.48
N SER A 208 -0.16 -1.75 -18.20
CA SER A 208 0.50 -1.42 -19.46
C SER A 208 2.01 -1.17 -19.31
N GLN A 209 2.45 -0.73 -18.12
CA GLN A 209 3.89 -0.63 -17.80
C GLN A 209 4.54 -2.00 -17.50
N GLY A 210 3.75 -3.08 -17.50
CA GLY A 210 4.20 -4.46 -17.27
C GLY A 210 4.16 -4.92 -15.82
N ALA A 211 3.50 -4.18 -14.93
CA ALA A 211 3.27 -4.64 -13.56
C ALA A 211 2.30 -5.83 -13.56
N PRO A 212 2.62 -6.95 -12.91
CA PRO A 212 1.71 -8.08 -12.80
C PRO A 212 0.44 -7.69 -12.06
N LYS A 213 -0.74 -8.01 -12.60
CA LYS A 213 -2.04 -7.71 -11.97
C LYS A 213 -2.12 -8.14 -10.52
N ALA A 214 -1.67 -9.35 -10.22
CA ALA A 214 -1.67 -9.91 -8.86
C ALA A 214 -0.85 -9.10 -7.84
N LYS A 215 0.01 -8.18 -8.29
CA LYS A 215 0.75 -7.27 -7.41
C LYS A 215 0.10 -5.89 -7.25
N LEU A 216 -0.87 -5.54 -8.09
CA LEU A 216 -1.54 -4.23 -8.08
C LEU A 216 -2.73 -4.24 -7.11
N LEU A 217 -2.72 -3.35 -6.13
CA LEU A 217 -3.84 -3.10 -5.23
C LEU A 217 -4.46 -1.74 -5.56
N LEU A 218 -5.78 -1.74 -5.75
CA LEU A 218 -6.53 -0.52 -6.05
C LEU A 218 -6.69 0.35 -4.80
N GLY A 219 -6.25 1.59 -4.87
CA GLY A 219 -6.42 2.60 -3.82
C GLY A 219 -7.86 3.10 -3.71
N LEU A 220 -8.38 3.07 -2.50
CA LEU A 220 -9.72 3.52 -2.13
C LEU A 220 -9.60 4.66 -1.12
N PRO A 221 -10.12 5.86 -1.41
CA PRO A 221 -10.11 6.95 -0.45
C PRO A 221 -11.24 6.79 0.56
N PHE A 222 -10.93 6.91 1.85
CA PHE A 222 -11.95 6.98 2.93
C PHE A 222 -12.20 8.43 3.34
N TYR A 223 -12.09 9.35 2.39
CA TYR A 223 -12.31 10.79 2.54
C TYR A 223 -12.94 11.38 1.29
N GLY A 224 -13.43 12.60 1.41
CA GLY A 224 -13.90 13.39 0.27
C GLY A 224 -13.10 14.68 0.08
N ARG A 225 -13.11 15.21 -1.14
CA ARG A 225 -12.56 16.51 -1.49
C ARG A 225 -13.57 17.39 -2.21
N ASN A 226 -13.44 18.70 -2.03
CA ASN A 226 -14.20 19.68 -2.80
C ASN A 226 -13.32 20.30 -3.92
N ALA A 227 -13.92 21.17 -4.72
CA ALA A 227 -13.24 21.84 -5.84
C ALA A 227 -12.06 22.75 -5.39
N GLN A 228 -12.05 23.21 -4.13
CA GLN A 228 -10.96 23.97 -3.52
C GLN A 228 -9.89 23.05 -2.88
N ASN A 229 -9.96 21.76 -3.14
CA ASN A 229 -9.05 20.74 -2.62
C ASN A 229 -9.07 20.58 -1.09
N ASN A 230 -10.08 21.10 -0.38
CA ASN A 230 -10.27 20.82 1.03
C ASN A 230 -10.73 19.38 1.20
N ALA A 231 -10.18 18.68 2.21
CA ALA A 231 -10.57 17.32 2.54
C ALA A 231 -11.47 17.25 3.78
N ARG A 232 -12.33 16.24 3.82
CA ARG A 232 -13.07 15.79 5.01
C ARG A 232 -13.06 14.26 5.08
N THR A 233 -12.97 13.74 6.29
CA THR A 233 -13.10 12.30 6.51
C THR A 233 -14.47 11.81 6.06
N TYR A 234 -14.55 10.57 5.63
CA TYR A 234 -15.85 9.99 5.26
C TYR A 234 -16.80 9.95 6.46
N SER A 235 -16.30 9.66 7.67
CA SER A 235 -17.10 9.70 8.89
C SER A 235 -17.72 11.07 9.17
N GLU A 236 -16.98 12.18 8.95
CA GLU A 236 -17.52 13.54 9.09
C GLU A 236 -18.61 13.84 8.05
N LEU A 237 -18.39 13.40 6.79
CA LEU A 237 -19.39 13.56 5.73
C LEU A 237 -20.69 12.80 6.06
N VAL A 238 -20.58 11.56 6.54
CA VAL A 238 -21.73 10.76 6.95
C VAL A 238 -22.46 11.40 8.16
N ALA A 239 -21.72 11.84 9.15
CA ALA A 239 -22.31 12.44 10.36
C ALA A 239 -23.06 13.73 10.03
N GLN A 240 -22.50 14.57 9.16
CA GLN A 240 -23.07 15.88 8.85
C GLN A 240 -24.21 15.81 7.81
N PHE A 241 -24.05 15.04 6.75
CA PHE A 241 -24.93 15.11 5.58
C PHE A 241 -25.83 13.89 5.41
N LYS A 242 -25.54 12.77 6.11
CA LYS A 242 -26.29 11.51 6.04
C LYS A 242 -26.59 11.07 4.58
N PRO A 243 -25.55 11.00 3.72
CA PRO A 243 -25.76 10.64 2.32
C PRO A 243 -26.34 9.23 2.21
N THR A 244 -27.09 8.99 1.12
CA THR A 244 -27.53 7.63 0.79
C THR A 244 -26.34 6.75 0.42
N PRO A 245 -26.45 5.41 0.55
CA PRO A 245 -25.34 4.49 0.18
C PRO A 245 -24.87 4.59 -1.27
N ASP A 246 -25.70 5.08 -2.16
CA ASP A 246 -25.42 5.24 -3.59
C ASP A 246 -24.84 6.62 -3.94
N SER A 247 -24.77 7.53 -2.96
CA SER A 247 -24.26 8.88 -3.18
C SER A 247 -22.73 8.90 -3.10
N ASP A 248 -22.11 9.60 -4.04
CA ASP A 248 -20.70 9.98 -4.05
C ASP A 248 -20.52 11.51 -3.81
N ILE A 249 -21.60 12.20 -3.40
CA ILE A 249 -21.59 13.64 -3.13
C ILE A 249 -22.31 13.93 -1.81
N ALA A 250 -21.70 14.76 -0.98
CA ALA A 250 -22.29 15.29 0.25
C ALA A 250 -21.94 16.79 0.41
N GLY A 251 -22.96 17.66 0.36
CA GLY A 251 -22.73 19.10 0.25
C GLY A 251 -21.91 19.42 -1.00
N ARG A 252 -20.74 20.01 -0.83
CA ARG A 252 -19.80 20.32 -1.93
C ARG A 252 -18.63 19.32 -2.05
N PHE A 253 -18.65 18.22 -1.29
CA PHE A 253 -17.58 17.25 -1.27
C PHE A 253 -17.94 16.06 -2.17
N HIS A 254 -16.99 15.64 -3.01
CA HIS A 254 -17.01 14.39 -3.72
C HIS A 254 -16.25 13.35 -2.90
N PHE A 255 -16.79 12.16 -2.78
CA PHE A 255 -16.19 11.03 -2.06
C PHE A 255 -16.54 9.71 -2.77
N ASN A 256 -16.20 8.57 -2.20
CA ASN A 256 -16.74 7.29 -2.66
C ASN A 256 -17.62 6.68 -1.58
N GLY A 257 -18.92 6.60 -1.85
CA GLY A 257 -19.88 5.93 -0.99
C GLY A 257 -19.79 4.41 -1.07
N PRO A 258 -20.53 3.67 -0.20
CA PRO A 258 -20.49 2.21 -0.15
C PRO A 258 -20.72 1.52 -1.49
N ALA A 259 -21.60 2.04 -2.34
CA ALA A 259 -21.88 1.47 -3.66
C ALA A 259 -20.66 1.58 -4.60
N THR A 260 -20.01 2.74 -4.64
CA THR A 260 -18.81 2.96 -5.45
C THR A 260 -17.62 2.17 -4.90
N ILE A 261 -17.45 2.07 -3.58
CA ILE A 261 -16.43 1.22 -2.97
C ILE A 261 -16.64 -0.25 -3.34
N ARG A 262 -17.87 -0.77 -3.24
CA ARG A 262 -18.18 -2.14 -3.70
C ARG A 262 -17.82 -2.34 -5.16
N ARG A 263 -18.26 -1.44 -6.04
CA ARG A 263 -17.99 -1.52 -7.47
C ARG A 263 -16.49 -1.52 -7.79
N LYS A 264 -15.70 -0.67 -7.12
CA LYS A 264 -14.25 -0.61 -7.27
C LYS A 264 -13.58 -1.90 -6.79
N THR A 265 -13.99 -2.41 -5.63
CA THR A 265 -13.47 -3.66 -5.06
C THR A 265 -13.76 -4.85 -5.98
N GLN A 266 -15.01 -4.99 -6.45
CA GLN A 266 -15.40 -6.03 -7.39
C GLN A 266 -14.61 -5.94 -8.70
N HIS A 267 -14.39 -4.73 -9.23
CA HIS A 267 -13.57 -4.54 -10.42
C HIS A 267 -12.13 -5.03 -10.21
N ALA A 268 -11.53 -4.70 -9.07
CA ALA A 268 -10.18 -5.16 -8.75
C ALA A 268 -10.13 -6.70 -8.64
N VAL A 269 -11.04 -7.30 -7.88
CA VAL A 269 -11.07 -8.75 -7.63
C VAL A 269 -11.38 -9.54 -8.91
N HIS A 270 -12.47 -9.22 -9.61
CA HIS A 270 -12.84 -9.92 -10.84
C HIS A 270 -11.88 -9.65 -12.00
N GLY A 271 -11.14 -8.52 -11.95
CA GLY A 271 -10.09 -8.20 -12.91
C GLY A 271 -8.79 -8.97 -12.70
N GLY A 272 -8.69 -9.80 -11.64
CA GLY A 272 -7.47 -10.55 -11.29
C GLY A 272 -6.36 -9.68 -10.68
N TYR A 273 -6.71 -8.49 -10.16
CA TYR A 273 -5.78 -7.66 -9.42
C TYR A 273 -5.56 -8.19 -8.01
N GLY A 274 -4.44 -7.83 -7.37
CA GLY A 274 -4.03 -8.37 -6.08
C GLY A 274 -4.94 -8.01 -4.90
N GLY A 275 -5.88 -7.09 -5.09
CA GLY A 275 -6.83 -6.65 -4.07
C GLY A 275 -7.00 -5.14 -4.01
N VAL A 276 -7.25 -4.62 -2.82
CA VAL A 276 -7.49 -3.19 -2.57
C VAL A 276 -6.67 -2.67 -1.40
N MET A 277 -6.42 -1.36 -1.40
CA MET A 277 -5.81 -0.63 -0.30
C MET A 277 -6.67 0.59 0.04
N SER A 278 -6.74 0.98 1.31
CA SER A 278 -7.49 2.17 1.74
C SER A 278 -6.60 3.23 2.38
N TRP A 279 -6.81 4.47 2.01
CA TRP A 279 -6.29 5.67 2.67
C TRP A 279 -7.44 6.44 3.31
N GLU A 280 -7.59 6.51 4.62
CA GLU A 280 -6.94 5.76 5.67
C GLU A 280 -7.99 5.23 6.67
N LEU A 281 -7.64 4.21 7.43
CA LEU A 281 -8.59 3.44 8.26
C LEU A 281 -9.33 4.28 9.30
N GLY A 282 -8.70 5.33 9.84
CA GLY A 282 -9.33 6.20 10.85
C GLY A 282 -10.33 7.20 10.27
N GLN A 283 -10.53 7.21 8.98
CA GLN A 283 -11.50 8.10 8.30
C GLN A 283 -12.82 7.38 7.96
N ASP A 284 -12.90 6.07 8.20
CA ASP A 284 -14.11 5.28 7.95
C ASP A 284 -15.24 5.66 8.91
N ALA A 285 -16.47 5.47 8.47
CA ALA A 285 -17.65 5.64 9.30
C ALA A 285 -18.00 4.32 10.01
N PRO A 286 -18.55 4.36 11.24
CA PRO A 286 -18.93 3.16 11.96
C PRO A 286 -20.24 2.55 11.42
N GLY A 287 -20.46 1.28 11.74
CA GLY A 287 -21.72 0.56 11.52
C GLY A 287 -22.06 0.37 10.04
N LYS A 288 -23.33 0.48 9.68
CA LYS A 288 -23.84 0.19 8.32
C LYS A 288 -23.24 1.09 7.22
N ALA A 289 -22.65 2.21 7.60
CA ALA A 289 -22.01 3.12 6.65
C ALA A 289 -20.54 2.77 6.40
N SER A 290 -19.94 1.79 7.09
CA SER A 290 -18.52 1.46 6.95
C SER A 290 -18.14 1.11 5.53
N LEU A 291 -17.13 1.81 4.99
CA LEU A 291 -16.53 1.53 3.69
C LEU A 291 -15.71 0.23 3.73
N LEU A 292 -15.07 -0.05 4.87
CA LEU A 292 -14.35 -1.32 5.04
C LEU A 292 -15.30 -2.52 5.02
N ASP A 293 -16.52 -2.38 5.55
CA ASP A 293 -17.56 -3.40 5.44
C ASP A 293 -18.02 -3.57 3.97
N ALA A 294 -18.16 -2.47 3.24
CA ALA A 294 -18.46 -2.53 1.82
C ALA A 294 -17.36 -3.25 1.01
N VAL A 295 -16.08 -3.06 1.36
CA VAL A 295 -14.96 -3.82 0.80
C VAL A 295 -15.13 -5.31 1.10
N ARG A 296 -15.30 -5.69 2.38
CA ARG A 296 -15.39 -7.09 2.79
C ARG A 296 -16.58 -7.83 2.15
N ALA A 297 -17.72 -7.18 2.06
CA ALA A 297 -18.92 -7.73 1.41
C ALA A 297 -18.77 -7.93 -0.11
N SER A 298 -17.68 -7.43 -0.71
CA SER A 298 -17.41 -7.53 -2.15
C SER A 298 -16.32 -8.55 -2.50
N LEU A 299 -15.81 -9.25 -1.49
CA LEU A 299 -14.83 -10.33 -1.68
C LEU A 299 -15.54 -11.67 -1.80
N PRO A 300 -14.92 -12.65 -2.50
CA PRO A 300 -15.43 -14.02 -2.59
C PRO A 300 -15.43 -14.75 -1.25
#